data_80dee05c1350d81c061973793c240aee
#
_entry.id   80dee05c1350d81c061973793c240aee
#
_cell.length_a   1.000
_cell.length_b   1.000
_cell.length_c   1.000
_cell.angle_alpha   90.00
_cell.angle_beta   90.00
_cell.angle_gamma   90.00
#
_symmetry.space_group_name_H-M   'P 1'
#
loop_
_entity.id
_entity.type
_entity.pdbx_description
1 polymer ?
#
loop_
_entity_poly.entity_id
_entity_poly.type
_entity_poly.pdbx_seq_one_letter_code
_entity_poly.pdbx_strand_id
1 'polypeptide(L)'
;MMTKLLAALLVPAAFALVLGACDAEKLGKLRPGVTTADEVRNIMGRPDLEWRDPDGSRVWEYPRTPEGIVNYMVVIGPNNVLREVQQVLTEDNFRQVVPGMSRDEVRRLLGRPAHQRFFPMKGETVWDWKTKTEPGMDWFFNVHFNQDGLVSRTSTNFEPRG
;
A
#
# COMPACT_ATOMS: atom_id res chain seq x y z
N MET A 1 13.35 20.79 48.64
CA MET A 1 12.01 20.36 48.12
C MET A 1 11.75 21.06 46.82
N MET A 2 12.06 20.47 45.70
CA MET A 2 11.64 20.84 44.32
C MET A 2 12.60 20.22 43.31
N THR A 3 12.34 19.00 42.94
CA THR A 3 12.90 18.43 41.71
C THR A 3 12.20 17.10 41.42
N LYS A 4 11.09 17.13 40.71
CA LYS A 4 10.51 15.96 40.03
C LYS A 4 9.32 16.46 39.17
N LEU A 5 9.57 16.86 37.94
CA LEU A 5 8.52 17.00 36.90
C LEU A 5 9.18 17.41 35.56
N LEU A 6 9.88 16.49 34.92
CA LEU A 6 10.31 16.64 33.51
C LEU A 6 10.73 15.28 32.94
N ALA A 7 9.78 14.38 32.75
CA ALA A 7 10.05 13.12 32.07
C ALA A 7 8.77 12.45 31.51
N ALA A 8 7.93 13.19 30.77
CA ALA A 8 6.72 12.58 30.23
C ALA A 8 6.29 13.12 28.85
N LEU A 9 7.21 13.53 27.96
CA LEU A 9 6.79 14.13 26.67
C LEU A 9 7.64 13.73 25.45
N LEU A 10 8.27 12.55 25.45
CA LEU A 10 9.14 12.11 24.34
C LEU A 10 8.83 10.73 23.74
N VAL A 11 7.65 10.15 23.96
CA VAL A 11 7.38 8.77 23.54
C VAL A 11 6.62 8.61 22.20
N PRO A 12 5.80 9.52 21.67
CA PRO A 12 5.07 9.21 20.44
C PRO A 12 5.86 9.39 19.12
N ALA A 13 6.94 10.17 19.11
CA ALA A 13 7.71 10.40 17.87
C ALA A 13 8.64 9.23 17.50
N ALA A 14 9.06 8.42 18.46
CA ALA A 14 9.97 7.30 18.25
C ALA A 14 9.29 6.09 17.58
N PHE A 15 7.97 5.92 17.74
CA PHE A 15 7.26 4.74 17.23
C PHE A 15 7.04 4.77 15.71
N ALA A 16 6.83 5.95 15.12
CA ALA A 16 6.65 6.09 13.67
C ALA A 16 7.96 5.88 12.88
N LEU A 17 9.11 6.22 13.49
CA LEU A 17 10.43 5.99 12.89
C LEU A 17 10.84 4.51 12.86
N VAL A 18 10.35 3.70 13.80
CA VAL A 18 10.68 2.27 13.90
C VAL A 18 10.02 1.46 12.78
N LEU A 19 8.82 1.80 12.34
CA LEU A 19 8.12 1.06 11.27
C LEU A 19 8.79 1.25 9.90
N GLY A 20 9.24 2.46 9.59
CA GLY A 20 9.97 2.74 8.33
C GLY A 20 11.35 2.09 8.28
N ALA A 21 12.05 2.01 9.39
CA ALA A 21 13.36 1.35 9.49
C ALA A 21 13.28 -0.17 9.28
N CYS A 22 12.21 -0.82 9.78
CA CYS A 22 12.00 -2.26 9.60
C CYS A 22 11.74 -2.64 8.13
N ASP A 23 11.01 -1.82 7.38
CA ASP A 23 10.78 -2.09 5.96
C ASP A 23 12.04 -1.86 5.13
N ALA A 24 12.79 -0.79 5.38
CA ALA A 24 14.05 -0.52 4.69
C ALA A 24 15.07 -1.66 4.90
N GLU A 25 15.17 -2.20 6.11
CA GLU A 25 16.03 -3.34 6.41
C GLU A 25 15.59 -4.60 5.65
N LYS A 26 14.29 -4.91 5.63
CA LYS A 26 13.74 -6.07 4.92
C LYS A 26 13.98 -5.96 3.42
N LEU A 27 13.65 -4.81 2.84
CA LEU A 27 13.85 -4.53 1.42
C LEU A 27 15.32 -4.61 1.00
N GLY A 28 16.23 -4.14 1.86
CA GLY A 28 17.68 -4.22 1.63
C GLY A 28 18.23 -5.65 1.57
N LYS A 29 17.51 -6.64 2.08
CA LYS A 29 17.87 -8.07 2.01
C LYS A 29 17.37 -8.74 0.73
N LEU A 30 16.45 -8.13 0.00
CA LEU A 30 15.87 -8.67 -1.22
C LEU A 30 16.77 -8.34 -2.42
N ARG A 31 17.25 -9.37 -3.11
CA ARG A 31 18.14 -9.25 -4.28
C ARG A 31 17.48 -9.86 -5.51
N PRO A 32 17.00 -9.06 -6.47
CA PRO A 32 16.49 -9.56 -7.74
C PRO A 32 17.51 -10.49 -8.43
N GLY A 33 16.99 -11.60 -9.00
CA GLY A 33 17.80 -12.62 -9.64
C GLY A 33 18.49 -13.61 -8.69
N VAL A 34 18.44 -13.37 -7.36
CA VAL A 34 19.15 -14.18 -6.35
C VAL A 34 18.20 -14.72 -5.28
N THR A 35 17.44 -13.84 -4.64
CA THR A 35 16.54 -14.19 -3.52
C THR A 35 15.43 -15.11 -4.01
N THR A 36 15.27 -16.25 -3.38
CA THR A 36 14.19 -17.22 -3.69
C THR A 36 12.85 -16.75 -3.10
N ALA A 37 11.76 -17.31 -3.61
CA ALA A 37 10.41 -17.05 -3.10
C ALA A 37 10.27 -17.38 -1.60
N ASP A 38 10.90 -18.47 -1.14
CA ASP A 38 10.84 -18.87 0.27
C ASP A 38 11.61 -17.87 1.16
N GLU A 39 12.75 -17.37 0.69
CA GLU A 39 13.50 -16.32 1.37
C GLU A 39 12.70 -15.01 1.42
N VAL A 40 12.00 -14.65 0.33
CA VAL A 40 11.09 -13.49 0.34
C VAL A 40 10.03 -13.66 1.43
N ARG A 41 9.39 -14.82 1.54
CA ARG A 41 8.39 -15.10 2.60
C ARG A 41 9.01 -15.04 4.01
N ASN A 42 10.21 -15.54 4.18
CA ASN A 42 10.92 -15.48 5.47
C ASN A 42 11.26 -14.05 5.87
N ILE A 43 11.61 -13.18 4.91
CA ILE A 43 11.98 -11.78 5.14
C ILE A 43 10.74 -10.90 5.30
N MET A 44 9.79 -10.99 4.36
CA MET A 44 8.63 -10.09 4.26
C MET A 44 7.40 -10.61 5.03
N GLY A 45 7.34 -11.91 5.31
CA GLY A 45 6.16 -12.58 5.82
C GLY A 45 5.26 -13.11 4.70
N ARG A 46 4.03 -13.52 5.05
CA ARG A 46 3.04 -13.97 4.07
C ARG A 46 2.50 -12.76 3.30
N PRO A 47 2.34 -12.86 1.97
CA PRO A 47 1.66 -11.82 1.21
C PRO A 47 0.17 -11.75 1.58
N ASP A 48 -0.43 -10.57 1.43
CA ASP A 48 -1.88 -10.36 1.59
C ASP A 48 -2.67 -11.05 0.47
N LEU A 49 -2.13 -10.99 -0.74
CA LEU A 49 -2.70 -11.62 -1.92
C LEU A 49 -1.60 -12.10 -2.87
N GLU A 50 -1.87 -13.19 -3.60
CA GLU A 50 -1.01 -13.70 -4.67
C GLU A 50 -1.78 -13.70 -5.99
N TRP A 51 -1.22 -13.04 -7.00
CA TRP A 51 -1.67 -13.10 -8.38
C TRP A 51 -0.80 -14.07 -9.16
N ARG A 52 -1.40 -14.77 -10.14
CA ARG A 52 -0.67 -15.63 -11.07
C ARG A 52 -0.80 -15.08 -12.48
N ASP A 53 0.31 -14.91 -13.14
CA ASP A 53 0.35 -14.42 -14.50
C ASP A 53 0.51 -15.59 -15.49
N PRO A 54 0.05 -15.40 -16.76
CA PRO A 54 0.10 -16.46 -17.77
C PRO A 54 1.50 -16.99 -18.08
N ASP A 55 2.55 -16.18 -17.83
CA ASP A 55 3.96 -16.57 -18.02
C ASP A 55 4.50 -17.45 -16.87
N GLY A 56 3.65 -17.81 -15.89
CA GLY A 56 4.00 -18.57 -14.71
C GLY A 56 4.63 -17.76 -13.57
N SER A 57 4.78 -16.45 -13.74
CA SER A 57 5.20 -15.57 -12.65
C SER A 57 4.07 -15.36 -11.64
N ARG A 58 4.44 -14.92 -10.45
CA ARG A 58 3.53 -14.60 -9.36
C ARG A 58 3.81 -13.18 -8.87
N VAL A 59 2.76 -12.42 -8.64
CA VAL A 59 2.85 -11.11 -8.02
C VAL A 59 2.29 -11.20 -6.61
N TRP A 60 3.10 -10.90 -5.62
CA TRP A 60 2.75 -10.94 -4.21
C TRP A 60 2.54 -9.54 -3.66
N GLU A 61 1.40 -9.34 -3.05
CA GLU A 61 0.99 -8.06 -2.49
C GLU A 61 1.39 -7.95 -1.01
N TYR A 62 2.13 -6.88 -0.68
CA TYR A 62 2.53 -6.53 0.69
C TYR A 62 2.08 -5.09 1.01
N PRO A 63 0.82 -4.88 1.39
CA PRO A 63 0.31 -3.56 1.71
C PRO A 63 0.87 -3.07 3.05
N ARG A 64 0.98 -1.74 3.18
CA ARG A 64 1.22 -1.05 4.45
C ARG A 64 0.04 -0.19 4.86
N THR A 65 -1.02 -0.23 4.07
CA THR A 65 -2.31 0.38 4.39
C THR A 65 -2.99 -0.36 5.55
N PRO A 66 -3.85 0.31 6.36
CA PRO A 66 -4.29 1.70 6.21
C PRO A 66 -3.30 2.76 6.75
N GLU A 67 -2.34 2.38 7.60
CA GLU A 67 -1.48 3.33 8.30
C GLU A 67 -0.37 3.92 7.42
N GLY A 68 0.16 3.10 6.51
CA GLY A 68 1.26 3.49 5.62
C GLY A 68 0.81 4.14 4.32
N ILE A 69 1.76 4.80 3.68
CA ILE A 69 1.60 5.49 2.37
C ILE A 69 2.26 4.71 1.23
N VAL A 70 2.58 3.44 1.45
CA VAL A 70 3.24 2.58 0.48
C VAL A 70 2.54 1.22 0.39
N ASN A 71 2.53 0.63 -0.79
CA ASN A 71 2.21 -0.77 -1.04
C ASN A 71 3.32 -1.36 -1.90
N TYR A 72 3.74 -2.59 -1.58
CA TYR A 72 4.75 -3.28 -2.35
C TYR A 72 4.14 -4.42 -3.14
N MET A 73 4.49 -4.52 -4.43
CA MET A 73 4.29 -5.68 -5.27
C MET A 73 5.63 -6.37 -5.47
N VAL A 74 5.70 -7.63 -5.13
CA VAL A 74 6.90 -8.46 -5.24
C VAL A 74 6.66 -9.48 -6.35
N VAL A 75 7.43 -9.37 -7.44
CA VAL A 75 7.30 -10.26 -8.60
C VAL A 75 8.25 -11.44 -8.45
N ILE A 76 7.70 -12.65 -8.40
CA ILE A 76 8.42 -13.91 -8.38
C ILE A 76 8.34 -14.54 -9.76
N GLY A 77 9.49 -14.81 -10.37
CA GLY A 77 9.56 -15.45 -11.67
C GLY A 77 9.12 -16.93 -11.66
N PRO A 78 8.89 -17.54 -12.84
CA PRO A 78 8.50 -18.94 -12.96
C PRO A 78 9.58 -19.91 -12.43
N ASN A 79 10.84 -19.45 -12.37
CA ASN A 79 11.96 -20.16 -11.76
C ASN A 79 12.02 -20.05 -10.21
N ASN A 80 10.97 -19.52 -9.58
CA ASN A 80 10.85 -19.35 -8.13
C ASN A 80 11.86 -18.37 -7.51
N VAL A 81 12.38 -17.42 -8.30
CA VAL A 81 13.32 -16.39 -7.87
C VAL A 81 12.68 -15.00 -7.99
N LEU A 82 13.01 -14.13 -7.04
CA LEU A 82 12.60 -12.72 -7.05
C LEU A 82 13.07 -12.04 -8.34
N ARG A 83 12.13 -11.46 -9.07
CA ARG A 83 12.42 -10.61 -10.25
C ARG A 83 12.53 -9.16 -9.88
N GLU A 84 11.58 -8.67 -9.08
CA GLU A 84 11.41 -7.25 -8.83
C GLU A 84 10.61 -6.97 -7.56
N VAL A 85 10.89 -5.85 -6.94
CA VAL A 85 10.07 -5.26 -5.86
C VAL A 85 9.68 -3.84 -6.29
N GLN A 86 8.38 -3.59 -6.38
CA GLN A 86 7.81 -2.30 -6.80
C GLN A 86 7.06 -1.66 -5.65
N GLN A 87 7.32 -0.39 -5.34
CA GLN A 87 6.41 0.46 -4.59
C GLN A 87 5.38 1.03 -5.57
N VAL A 88 4.10 0.73 -5.35
CA VAL A 88 3.07 0.97 -6.38
C VAL A 88 2.19 2.21 -6.14
N LEU A 89 2.23 2.83 -4.95
CA LEU A 89 1.50 4.08 -4.69
C LEU A 89 2.32 5.28 -5.21
N THR A 90 2.35 5.45 -6.52
CA THR A 90 3.10 6.48 -7.23
C THR A 90 2.17 7.31 -8.12
N GLU A 91 2.56 8.57 -8.38
CA GLU A 91 1.82 9.44 -9.30
C GLU A 91 1.66 8.82 -10.70
N ASP A 92 2.65 8.07 -11.17
CA ASP A 92 2.59 7.37 -12.46
C ASP A 92 1.51 6.30 -12.47
N ASN A 93 1.39 5.52 -11.42
CA ASN A 93 0.34 4.50 -11.29
C ASN A 93 -1.04 5.13 -11.07
N PHE A 94 -1.14 6.21 -10.30
CA PHE A 94 -2.41 6.93 -10.12
C PHE A 94 -2.95 7.45 -11.45
N ARG A 95 -2.10 7.97 -12.33
CA ARG A 95 -2.49 8.43 -13.68
C ARG A 95 -2.93 7.31 -14.61
N GLN A 96 -2.54 6.06 -14.36
CA GLN A 96 -2.98 4.90 -15.13
C GLN A 96 -4.40 4.44 -14.77
N VAL A 97 -4.95 4.88 -13.63
CA VAL A 97 -6.33 4.56 -13.27
C VAL A 97 -7.28 5.38 -14.14
N VAL A 98 -7.96 4.72 -15.06
CA VAL A 98 -8.86 5.35 -16.02
C VAL A 98 -10.28 4.77 -15.92
N PRO A 99 -11.32 5.53 -16.32
CA PRO A 99 -12.69 5.03 -16.38
C PRO A 99 -12.78 3.72 -17.18
N GLY A 100 -13.60 2.78 -16.67
CA GLY A 100 -13.80 1.46 -17.25
C GLY A 100 -12.92 0.34 -16.67
N MET A 101 -11.87 0.66 -15.92
CA MET A 101 -11.08 -0.36 -15.22
C MET A 101 -11.92 -1.07 -14.16
N SER A 102 -11.74 -2.38 -14.04
CA SER A 102 -12.34 -3.20 -12.99
C SER A 102 -11.63 -3.00 -11.63
N ARG A 103 -12.29 -3.43 -10.54
CA ARG A 103 -11.68 -3.46 -9.20
C ARG A 103 -10.39 -4.27 -9.15
N ASP A 104 -10.35 -5.40 -9.85
CA ASP A 104 -9.17 -6.26 -9.88
C ASP A 104 -7.99 -5.59 -10.60
N GLU A 105 -8.24 -4.92 -11.72
CA GLU A 105 -7.20 -4.16 -12.43
C GLU A 105 -6.64 -3.03 -11.57
N VAL A 106 -7.52 -2.27 -10.89
CA VAL A 106 -7.07 -1.22 -9.96
C VAL A 106 -6.27 -1.81 -8.79
N ARG A 107 -6.72 -2.94 -8.21
CA ARG A 107 -5.99 -3.59 -7.13
C ARG A 107 -4.65 -4.16 -7.59
N ARG A 108 -4.56 -4.70 -8.79
CA ARG A 108 -3.27 -5.15 -9.37
C ARG A 108 -2.30 -3.98 -9.58
N LEU A 109 -2.82 -2.79 -9.86
CA LEU A 109 -2.01 -1.60 -10.10
C LEU A 109 -1.57 -0.91 -8.80
N LEU A 110 -2.46 -0.78 -7.80
CA LEU A 110 -2.23 0.03 -6.61
C LEU A 110 -2.10 -0.80 -5.31
N GLY A 111 -2.47 -2.07 -5.34
CA GLY A 111 -2.57 -2.91 -4.17
C GLY A 111 -3.82 -2.60 -3.33
N ARG A 112 -3.87 -3.19 -2.14
CA ARG A 112 -4.98 -3.06 -1.20
C ARG A 112 -5.23 -1.60 -0.83
N PRO A 113 -6.49 -1.12 -0.92
CA PRO A 113 -6.84 0.22 -0.46
C PRO A 113 -6.79 0.31 1.08
N ALA A 114 -6.65 1.53 1.59
CA ALA A 114 -6.74 1.82 3.01
C ALA A 114 -8.17 1.62 3.51
N HIS A 115 -9.14 2.14 2.77
CA HIS A 115 -10.56 2.00 3.09
C HIS A 115 -11.38 1.71 1.83
N GLN A 116 -12.56 1.12 2.07
CA GLN A 116 -13.58 0.87 1.05
C GLN A 116 -14.93 1.33 1.63
N ARG A 117 -15.55 2.29 0.98
CA ARG A 117 -16.82 2.89 1.44
C ARG A 117 -17.87 2.80 0.35
N PHE A 118 -19.06 2.30 0.68
CA PHE A 118 -20.21 2.31 -0.21
C PHE A 118 -21.12 3.49 0.11
N PHE A 119 -21.56 4.21 -0.93
CA PHE A 119 -22.47 5.35 -0.86
C PHE A 119 -23.81 4.99 -1.53
N PRO A 120 -24.81 4.52 -0.78
CA PRO A 120 -26.06 3.97 -1.35
C PRO A 120 -26.83 4.97 -2.21
N MET A 121 -26.88 6.24 -1.79
CA MET A 121 -27.61 7.29 -2.54
C MET A 121 -27.00 7.59 -3.91
N LYS A 122 -25.72 7.27 -4.11
CA LYS A 122 -25.01 7.46 -5.40
C LYS A 122 -24.83 6.15 -6.15
N GLY A 123 -25.10 4.99 -5.50
CA GLY A 123 -24.77 3.68 -6.04
C GLY A 123 -23.27 3.51 -6.33
N GLU A 124 -22.43 4.16 -5.53
CA GLU A 124 -20.99 4.30 -5.77
C GLU A 124 -20.22 3.62 -4.65
N THR A 125 -19.17 2.85 -4.99
CA THR A 125 -18.17 2.38 -4.04
C THR A 125 -16.89 3.20 -4.24
N VAL A 126 -16.32 3.72 -3.16
CA VAL A 126 -15.07 4.47 -3.20
C VAL A 126 -13.99 3.68 -2.47
N TRP A 127 -12.88 3.46 -3.14
CA TRP A 127 -11.65 2.94 -2.56
C TRP A 127 -10.66 4.07 -2.43
N ASP A 128 -9.97 4.16 -1.29
CA ASP A 128 -8.98 5.20 -1.06
C ASP A 128 -7.61 4.62 -0.64
N TRP A 129 -6.56 5.31 -1.05
CA TRP A 129 -5.17 5.03 -0.68
C TRP A 129 -4.57 6.29 -0.08
N LYS A 130 -3.97 6.15 1.11
CA LYS A 130 -3.22 7.23 1.71
C LYS A 130 -1.95 7.48 0.88
N THR A 131 -1.73 8.71 0.46
CA THR A 131 -0.62 9.09 -0.42
C THR A 131 0.42 9.95 0.28
N LYS A 132 -0.01 10.69 1.31
CA LYS A 132 0.85 11.61 2.05
C LYS A 132 0.33 11.80 3.47
N THR A 133 1.24 12.03 4.37
CA THR A 133 0.98 12.41 5.74
C THR A 133 1.67 13.73 6.04
N GLU A 134 0.93 14.72 6.54
CA GLU A 134 1.42 16.01 7.03
C GLU A 134 0.99 16.22 8.49
N PRO A 135 1.58 17.16 9.24
CA PRO A 135 1.13 17.46 10.59
C PRO A 135 -0.38 17.82 10.62
N GLY A 136 -1.16 16.99 11.32
CA GLY A 136 -2.60 17.13 11.47
C GLY A 136 -3.44 16.73 10.26
N MET A 137 -2.87 16.14 9.19
CA MET A 137 -3.58 15.90 7.93
C MET A 137 -3.06 14.68 7.18
N ASP A 138 -3.96 13.84 6.69
CA ASP A 138 -3.67 12.74 5.76
C ASP A 138 -4.30 13.02 4.39
N TRP A 139 -3.55 12.74 3.32
CA TRP A 139 -3.99 12.91 1.94
C TRP A 139 -4.30 11.56 1.31
N PHE A 140 -5.34 11.53 0.49
CA PHE A 140 -5.83 10.31 -0.16
C PHE A 140 -6.01 10.48 -1.66
N PHE A 141 -5.68 9.43 -2.40
CA PHE A 141 -6.13 9.22 -3.76
C PHE A 141 -7.34 8.30 -3.71
N ASN A 142 -8.43 8.68 -4.40
CA ASN A 142 -9.70 7.95 -4.38
C ASN A 142 -10.06 7.46 -5.77
N VAL A 143 -10.53 6.22 -5.83
CA VAL A 143 -11.10 5.60 -7.03
C VAL A 143 -12.57 5.31 -6.79
N HIS A 144 -13.42 5.85 -7.65
CA HIS A 144 -14.86 5.74 -7.57
C HIS A 144 -15.34 4.68 -8.56
N PHE A 145 -16.03 3.65 -8.05
CA PHE A 145 -16.59 2.56 -8.84
C PHE A 145 -18.10 2.71 -8.92
N ASN A 146 -18.66 2.53 -10.12
CA ASN A 146 -20.09 2.47 -10.35
C ASN A 146 -20.70 1.14 -9.84
N GLN A 147 -21.99 0.92 -10.05
CA GLN A 147 -22.71 -0.29 -9.63
C GLN A 147 -22.18 -1.57 -10.31
N ASP A 148 -21.61 -1.45 -11.51
CA ASP A 148 -21.02 -2.58 -12.25
C ASP A 148 -19.59 -2.92 -11.75
N GLY A 149 -19.07 -2.14 -10.79
CA GLY A 149 -17.72 -2.32 -10.26
C GLY A 149 -16.61 -1.78 -11.17
N LEU A 150 -16.96 -0.91 -12.11
CA LEU A 150 -16.02 -0.27 -13.01
C LEU A 150 -15.71 1.16 -12.54
N VAL A 151 -14.46 1.59 -12.73
CA VAL A 151 -14.03 2.96 -12.43
C VAL A 151 -14.87 3.94 -13.21
N SER A 152 -15.49 4.89 -12.52
CA SER A 152 -16.20 6.04 -13.11
C SER A 152 -15.34 7.30 -13.14
N ARG A 153 -14.54 7.52 -12.10
CA ARG A 153 -13.64 8.67 -11.94
C ARG A 153 -12.64 8.45 -10.82
N THR A 154 -11.66 9.32 -10.74
CA THR A 154 -10.74 9.45 -9.60
C THR A 154 -10.86 10.84 -8.96
N SER A 155 -10.44 10.97 -7.71
CA SER A 155 -10.33 12.24 -7.00
C SER A 155 -9.25 12.20 -5.94
N THR A 156 -8.91 13.35 -5.38
CA THR A 156 -8.04 13.47 -4.22
C THR A 156 -8.76 14.26 -3.13
N ASN A 157 -8.52 13.91 -1.87
CA ASN A 157 -8.97 14.67 -0.73
C ASN A 157 -7.94 14.59 0.41
N PHE A 158 -8.17 15.37 1.44
CA PHE A 158 -7.45 15.27 2.71
C PHE A 158 -8.44 15.10 3.86
N GLU A 159 -8.00 14.44 4.92
CA GLU A 159 -8.78 14.25 6.16
C GLU A 159 -7.95 14.74 7.35
N PRO A 160 -8.53 15.50 8.29
CA PRO A 160 -7.86 15.87 9.53
C PRO A 160 -7.54 14.62 10.35
N ARG A 161 -6.38 14.61 10.98
CA ARG A 161 -6.08 13.61 12.02
C ARG A 161 -6.71 14.08 13.33
N GLY A 162 -7.53 13.20 13.90
CA GLY A 162 -8.04 13.37 15.27
C GLY A 162 -6.99 13.17 16.35
#